data_8182baf1c7a7dea645d0d9a9cf18f871
#
_entry.id   8182baf1c7a7dea645d0d9a9cf18f871
#
_cell.length_a   1.000
_cell.length_b   1.000
_cell.length_c   1.000
_cell.angle_alpha   90.00
_cell.angle_beta   90.00
_cell.angle_gamma   90.00
#
_symmetry.space_group_name_H-M   'P 1'
#
loop_
_entity.id
_entity.type
_entity.pdbx_description
1 polymer ?
#
loop_
_entity_poly.entity_id
_entity_poly.type
_entity_poly.pdbx_seq_one_letter_code
_entity_poly.pdbx_strand_id
1 'polypeptide(L)'
;LAEWTKITYGEKGVGVSCLCPQGVRTPMTEGDGELAIEVVKAMGMIEPEDVADAVAAGLADDDFLILPHPEVATYEQRRAGDRERWLTGMQKLQATLPGA
;
A
#
# COMPACT_ATOMS: atom_id res chain seq x y z
N LEU A 1 -3.47 -0.09 -14.68
CA LEU A 1 -2.56 0.56 -15.64
C LEU A 1 -1.14 -0.02 -15.58
N ALA A 2 -0.54 -0.14 -14.40
CA ALA A 2 0.84 -0.66 -14.26
C ALA A 2 0.95 -2.10 -14.74
N GLU A 3 0.05 -2.97 -14.34
CA GLU A 3 0.03 -4.37 -14.81
C GLU A 3 -0.16 -4.46 -16.31
N TRP A 4 -1.10 -3.70 -16.86
CA TRP A 4 -1.32 -3.65 -18.30
C TRP A 4 -0.07 -3.21 -19.05
N THR A 5 0.61 -2.18 -18.56
CA THR A 5 1.83 -1.66 -19.17
C THR A 5 2.94 -2.71 -19.16
N LYS A 6 3.11 -3.39 -18.02
CA LYS A 6 4.11 -4.46 -17.89
C LYS A 6 3.81 -5.62 -18.83
N ILE A 7 2.55 -6.06 -18.91
CA ILE A 7 2.13 -7.16 -19.79
C ILE A 7 2.35 -6.79 -21.26
N THR A 8 1.98 -5.56 -21.64
CA THR A 8 1.99 -5.12 -23.03
C THR A 8 3.41 -4.81 -23.53
N TYR A 9 4.24 -4.19 -22.70
CA TYR A 9 5.53 -3.65 -23.15
C TYR A 9 6.75 -4.27 -22.44
N GLY A 10 6.56 -5.15 -21.47
CA GLY A 10 7.67 -5.72 -20.71
C GLY A 10 8.69 -6.43 -21.58
N GLU A 11 8.26 -7.22 -22.56
CA GLU A 11 9.16 -7.91 -23.49
C GLU A 11 9.88 -6.97 -24.45
N LYS A 12 9.42 -5.73 -24.56
CA LYS A 12 10.03 -4.69 -25.38
C LYS A 12 11.08 -3.87 -24.63
N GLY A 13 11.45 -4.30 -23.42
CA GLY A 13 12.46 -3.65 -22.61
C GLY A 13 11.97 -2.51 -21.74
N VAL A 14 10.65 -2.37 -21.56
CA VAL A 14 10.06 -1.36 -20.67
C VAL A 14 9.97 -1.93 -19.24
N GLY A 15 10.70 -1.31 -18.30
CA GLY A 15 10.59 -1.62 -16.87
C GLY A 15 9.37 -0.94 -16.28
N VAL A 16 8.63 -1.68 -15.46
CA VAL A 16 7.42 -1.15 -14.78
C VAL A 16 7.42 -1.58 -13.34
N SER A 17 7.24 -0.62 -12.44
CA SER A 17 7.07 -0.89 -11.02
C SER A 17 5.86 -0.13 -10.50
N CYS A 18 5.19 -0.67 -9.51
CA CYS A 18 4.05 -0.06 -8.85
C CYS A 18 4.36 0.15 -7.37
N LEU A 19 4.40 1.41 -6.95
CA LEU A 19 4.63 1.78 -5.56
C LEU A 19 3.30 1.77 -4.80
N CYS A 20 3.23 0.98 -3.73
CA CYS A 20 2.02 0.79 -2.93
C CYS A 20 2.29 1.13 -1.45
N PRO A 21 2.42 2.41 -1.09
CA PRO A 21 2.62 2.81 0.30
C PRO A 21 1.31 2.78 1.07
N GLN A 22 1.42 2.64 2.39
CA GLN A 22 0.33 2.95 3.32
C GLN A 22 0.56 4.34 3.91
N GLY A 23 0.59 4.47 5.26
CA GLY A 23 0.81 5.74 5.91
C GLY A 23 2.23 6.26 5.76
N VAL A 24 2.36 7.46 5.21
CA VAL A 24 3.64 8.18 5.11
C VAL A 24 3.46 9.55 5.75
N ARG A 25 4.42 9.93 6.58
CA ARG A 25 4.39 11.23 7.26
C ARG A 25 4.66 12.35 6.27
N THR A 26 3.60 13.02 5.86
CA THR A 26 3.61 14.15 4.92
C THR A 26 2.62 15.21 5.41
N PRO A 27 2.67 16.44 4.88
CA PRO A 27 1.66 17.45 5.20
C PRO A 27 0.21 16.97 4.94
N MET A 28 0.01 16.12 3.96
CA MET A 28 -1.32 15.53 3.66
C MET A 28 -1.83 14.65 4.81
N THR A 29 -0.96 13.90 5.49
CA THR A 29 -1.33 12.97 6.56
C THR A 29 -1.25 13.58 7.96
N GLU A 30 -0.76 14.79 8.10
CA GLU A 30 -0.65 15.49 9.38
C GLU A 30 -1.90 16.28 9.75
N GLY A 31 -2.90 16.35 8.86
CA GLY A 31 -4.19 16.95 9.15
C GLY A 31 -5.02 16.12 10.13
N ASP A 32 -6.00 16.78 10.76
CA ASP A 32 -6.92 16.14 11.69
C ASP A 32 -8.33 16.04 11.11
N GLY A 33 -9.08 15.03 11.52
CA GLY A 33 -10.52 14.97 11.37
C GLY A 33 -11.07 14.27 10.15
N GLU A 34 -10.27 13.86 9.19
CA GLU A 34 -10.73 13.03 8.08
C GLU A 34 -10.57 11.54 8.43
N LEU A 35 -11.65 10.77 8.24
CA LEU A 35 -11.66 9.33 8.53
C LEU A 35 -10.52 8.58 7.82
N ALA A 36 -10.26 8.91 6.57
CA ALA A 36 -9.19 8.30 5.80
C ALA A 36 -7.79 8.52 6.44
N ILE A 37 -7.55 9.72 6.97
CA ILE A 37 -6.29 10.04 7.65
C ILE A 37 -6.16 9.25 8.95
N GLU A 38 -7.24 9.14 9.72
CA GLU A 38 -7.25 8.38 10.98
C GLU A 38 -6.99 6.89 10.73
N VAL A 39 -7.56 6.30 9.67
CA VAL A 39 -7.29 4.92 9.26
C VAL A 39 -5.80 4.73 8.95
N VAL A 40 -5.24 5.63 8.16
CA VAL A 40 -3.84 5.60 7.76
C VAL A 40 -2.92 5.69 8.98
N LYS A 41 -3.20 6.59 9.91
CA LYS A 41 -2.44 6.73 11.16
C LYS A 41 -2.51 5.47 12.03
N ALA A 42 -3.68 4.84 12.10
CA ALA A 42 -3.88 3.61 12.89
C ALA A 42 -3.08 2.42 12.33
N MET A 43 -2.80 2.40 11.04
CA MET A 43 -2.04 1.33 10.38
C MET A 43 -0.52 1.50 10.47
N GLY A 44 -0.05 2.61 11.05
CA GLY A 44 1.38 2.92 11.18
C GLY A 44 1.87 3.90 10.12
N MET A 45 2.82 4.71 10.51
CA MET A 45 3.40 5.75 9.65
C MET A 45 4.89 5.52 9.47
N ILE A 46 5.38 5.69 8.26
CA ILE A 46 6.82 5.71 7.97
C ILE A 46 7.22 7.08 7.43
N GLU A 47 8.50 7.35 7.39
CA GLU A 47 9.02 8.61 6.89
C GLU A 47 9.15 8.59 5.36
N PRO A 48 9.13 9.76 4.69
CA PRO A 48 9.33 9.81 3.23
C PRO A 48 10.65 9.19 2.76
N GLU A 49 11.70 9.28 3.57
CA GLU A 49 13.00 8.69 3.27
C GLU A 49 12.94 7.17 3.20
N ASP A 50 12.11 6.53 4.04
CA ASP A 50 11.90 5.08 4.03
C ASP A 50 11.26 4.64 2.72
N VAL A 51 10.32 5.43 2.20
CA VAL A 51 9.69 5.19 0.90
C VAL A 51 10.70 5.32 -0.22
N ALA A 52 11.54 6.36 -0.18
CA ALA A 52 12.58 6.57 -1.19
C ALA A 52 13.59 5.42 -1.22
N ASP A 53 14.01 4.92 -0.06
CA ASP A 53 14.91 3.78 0.05
C ASP A 53 14.27 2.51 -0.50
N ALA A 54 12.99 2.27 -0.22
CA ALA A 54 12.26 1.12 -0.75
C ALA A 54 12.14 1.19 -2.29
N VAL A 55 11.91 2.37 -2.85
CA VAL A 55 11.86 2.57 -4.31
C VAL A 55 13.21 2.27 -4.93
N ALA A 56 14.29 2.80 -4.37
CA ALA A 56 15.64 2.55 -4.88
C ALA A 56 15.99 1.05 -4.88
N ALA A 57 15.68 0.35 -3.79
CA ALA A 57 15.90 -1.10 -3.69
C ALA A 57 15.03 -1.88 -4.69
N GLY A 58 13.76 -1.55 -4.78
CA GLY A 58 12.83 -2.21 -5.70
C GLY A 58 13.20 -2.03 -7.16
N LEU A 59 13.66 -0.85 -7.56
CA LEU A 59 14.15 -0.59 -8.91
C LEU A 59 15.43 -1.35 -9.20
N ALA A 60 16.35 -1.46 -8.23
CA ALA A 60 17.59 -2.22 -8.39
C ALA A 60 17.31 -3.71 -8.59
N ASP A 61 16.29 -4.26 -7.94
CA ASP A 61 15.89 -5.67 -8.02
C ASP A 61 14.86 -5.93 -9.14
N ASP A 62 14.44 -4.91 -9.88
CA ASP A 62 13.41 -4.98 -10.92
C ASP A 62 12.08 -5.55 -10.40
N ASP A 63 11.72 -5.20 -9.16
CA ASP A 63 10.47 -5.62 -8.56
C ASP A 63 9.27 -4.90 -9.19
N PHE A 64 8.20 -5.63 -9.44
CA PHE A 64 6.95 -5.02 -9.90
C PHE A 64 6.24 -4.30 -8.77
N LEU A 65 5.98 -4.97 -7.65
CA LEU A 65 5.39 -4.33 -6.47
C LEU A 65 6.50 -3.82 -5.55
N ILE A 66 6.49 -2.53 -5.28
CA ILE A 66 7.37 -1.91 -4.29
C ILE A 66 6.53 -1.60 -3.05
N LEU A 67 6.81 -2.33 -1.98
CA LEU A 67 6.04 -2.30 -0.74
C LEU A 67 6.88 -1.72 0.40
N PRO A 68 6.83 -0.39 0.65
CA PRO A 68 7.51 0.21 1.79
C PRO A 68 7.00 -0.32 3.13
N HIS A 69 5.76 -0.82 3.13
CA HIS A 69 5.14 -1.53 4.26
C HIS A 69 5.05 -3.01 3.89
N PRO A 70 6.02 -3.86 4.29
CA PRO A 70 6.07 -5.27 3.86
C PRO A 70 4.83 -6.08 4.20
N GLU A 71 4.10 -5.71 5.25
CA GLU A 71 2.85 -6.36 5.68
C GLU A 71 1.74 -6.30 4.63
N VAL A 72 1.81 -5.38 3.68
CA VAL A 72 0.82 -5.26 2.59
C VAL A 72 0.75 -6.54 1.76
N ALA A 73 1.87 -7.22 1.56
CA ALA A 73 1.89 -8.50 0.86
C ALA A 73 1.02 -9.55 1.56
N THR A 74 1.05 -9.58 2.88
CA THR A 74 0.21 -10.48 3.68
C THR A 74 -1.26 -10.10 3.58
N TYR A 75 -1.58 -8.81 3.62
CA TYR A 75 -2.96 -8.32 3.50
C TYR A 75 -3.56 -8.67 2.15
N GLU A 76 -2.80 -8.53 1.08
CA GLU A 76 -3.23 -8.90 -0.27
C GLU A 76 -3.52 -10.39 -0.38
N GLN A 77 -2.66 -11.23 0.17
CA GLN A 77 -2.86 -12.69 0.19
C GLN A 77 -4.12 -13.08 0.98
N ARG A 78 -4.35 -12.46 2.13
CA ARG A 78 -5.56 -12.71 2.94
C ARG A 78 -6.83 -12.31 2.20
N ARG A 79 -6.80 -11.18 1.53
CA ARG A 79 -7.93 -10.69 0.75
C ARG A 79 -8.28 -11.64 -0.40
N ALA A 80 -7.28 -12.16 -1.11
CA ALA A 80 -7.49 -13.06 -2.23
C ALA A 80 -7.82 -14.49 -1.77
N GLY A 81 -7.23 -14.94 -0.66
CA GLY A 81 -7.38 -16.31 -0.18
C GLY A 81 -8.73 -16.62 0.46
N ASP A 82 -9.31 -15.67 1.20
CA ASP A 82 -10.63 -15.80 1.83
C ASP A 82 -11.30 -14.42 1.89
N ARG A 83 -12.00 -14.09 0.84
CA ARG A 83 -12.64 -12.79 0.67
C ARG A 83 -13.67 -12.49 1.76
N GLU A 84 -14.49 -13.47 2.11
CA GLU A 84 -15.54 -13.29 3.12
C GLU A 84 -14.95 -13.01 4.50
N ARG A 85 -13.92 -13.75 4.87
CA ARG A 85 -13.21 -13.52 6.14
C ARG A 85 -12.55 -12.15 6.18
N TRP A 86 -11.93 -11.73 5.07
CA TRP A 86 -11.32 -10.41 4.96
C TRP A 86 -12.36 -9.30 5.11
N LEU A 87 -13.51 -9.41 4.42
CA LEU A 87 -14.59 -8.43 4.52
C LEU A 87 -15.13 -8.33 5.96
N THR A 88 -15.32 -9.46 6.62
CA THR A 88 -15.76 -9.48 8.03
C THR A 88 -14.75 -8.77 8.94
N GLY A 89 -13.46 -9.00 8.72
CA GLY A 89 -12.41 -8.31 9.46
C GLY A 89 -12.41 -6.81 9.23
N MET A 90 -12.60 -6.38 8.00
CA MET A 90 -12.69 -4.96 7.66
C MET A 90 -13.92 -4.29 8.26
N GLN A 91 -15.06 -4.99 8.32
CA GLN A 91 -16.27 -4.48 9.00
C GLN A 91 -16.00 -4.24 10.49
N LYS A 92 -15.30 -5.17 11.15
CA LYS A 92 -14.94 -5.02 12.56
C LYS A 92 -13.99 -3.84 12.77
N LEU A 93 -13.00 -3.69 11.91
CA LEU A 93 -12.07 -2.56 11.96
C LEU A 93 -12.84 -1.24 11.78
N GLN A 94 -13.71 -1.16 10.78
CA GLN A 94 -14.55 0.02 10.53
C GLN A 94 -15.34 0.44 11.77
N ALA A 95 -15.90 -0.53 12.49
CA ALA A 95 -16.71 -0.27 13.67
C ALA A 95 -15.90 0.31 14.84
N THR A 96 -14.58 0.16 14.86
CA THR A 96 -13.72 0.71 15.91
C THR A 96 -13.28 2.15 15.64
N LEU A 97 -13.53 2.67 14.43
CA LEU A 97 -13.05 4.00 14.03
C LEU A 97 -14.00 5.09 14.50
N PRO A 98 -13.46 6.30 14.86
CA PRO A 98 -14.29 7.44 15.23
C PRO A 98 -15.23 7.83 14.08
N GLY A 99 -16.51 8.06 14.40
CA GLY A 99 -17.50 8.48 13.41
C GLY A 99 -18.03 7.36 12.49
N ALA A 100 -17.69 6.12 12.81
CA ALA A 100 -18.22 4.96 12.07
C ALA A 100 -19.68 4.69 12.40
#